data_e7382c6cf6daf685b66f75fc43c95c34
#
_entry.id   e7382c6cf6daf685b66f75fc43c95c34
#
_cell.length_a   1.000
_cell.length_b   1.000
_cell.length_c   1.000
_cell.angle_alpha   90.00
_cell.angle_beta   90.00
_cell.angle_gamma   90.00
#
_symmetry.space_group_name_H-M   'P 1'
#
loop_
_entity.id
_entity.type
_entity.pdbx_description
1 polymer ?
#
loop_
_entity_poly.entity_id
_entity_poly.type
_entity_poly.pdbx_seq_one_letter_code
_entity_poly.pdbx_strand_id
1 'polypeptide(L)'
;SRGLGDVYKRQLYNSGVRKWDVYPAKFEERRMHIVMEEKMNEEQSLEDGQREEDDIDYVEDREELTEERIKDMLDAREYKELKEELETNMYPVDLAEILEEFDQKHMVLVFRLLAKEEAAETFSYMNSDTREDLINALTDSELEEIMEEMYLDDTVDVLEEMPANVVDRLLMVTDAEKRQQINQLLQYPEDSAGSVMNVDYIALRREMTVADSILKIRQVGLNRETIYTCYVTEQRHLIGQVDIKELLTSSESKTVEEIMDTNMLYARTTDDQEDVANIITKYGLIALPIVDHENCMVGIVTVDDAMQVLQDETTEDISIMAGVNPNEDSYFGTSIFEHVKSRIPWLLFLMLSATVTQMIMNSYENALALMPQLAGFVPMLTGTGGNCGSQSSTLVIRGPVSYTHLRAHETL
;
A
#
# COMPACT_ATOMS: atom_id res chain seq x y z
N SER A 1 19.14 12.01 12.59
CA SER A 1 17.65 12.05 12.63
C SER A 1 17.01 12.45 13.96
N ARG A 2 17.76 12.89 14.98
CA ARG A 2 17.18 13.35 16.27
C ARG A 2 16.58 14.77 16.26
N GLY A 3 16.67 15.51 15.17
CA GLY A 3 16.28 16.94 15.11
C GLY A 3 14.84 17.23 14.67
N LEU A 4 14.18 16.36 13.91
CA LEU A 4 12.81 16.65 13.40
C LEU A 4 11.70 16.36 14.42
N GLY A 5 11.86 15.38 15.30
CA GLY A 5 10.88 15.06 16.33
C GLY A 5 10.70 16.16 17.39
N ASP A 6 11.76 16.93 17.67
CA ASP A 6 11.73 18.01 18.67
C ASP A 6 11.10 19.30 18.11
N VAL A 7 11.17 19.55 16.82
CA VAL A 7 10.52 20.69 16.16
C VAL A 7 9.01 20.49 16.12
N TYR A 8 8.54 19.28 15.85
CA TYR A 8 7.10 18.93 15.84
C TYR A 8 6.49 19.03 17.25
N LYS A 9 7.21 18.57 18.27
CA LYS A 9 6.77 18.70 19.67
C LYS A 9 6.68 20.15 20.13
N ARG A 10 7.57 21.03 19.69
CA ARG A 10 7.53 22.47 20.01
C ARG A 10 6.41 23.21 19.30
N GLN A 11 6.03 22.83 18.08
CA GLN A 11 4.91 23.44 17.37
C GLN A 11 3.54 23.10 17.99
N LEU A 12 3.37 21.88 18.48
CA LEU A 12 2.15 21.47 19.19
C LEU A 12 2.00 22.16 20.56
N TYR A 13 3.11 22.49 21.21
CA TYR A 13 3.07 23.20 22.50
C TYR A 13 2.68 24.68 22.37
N ASN A 14 2.97 25.30 21.23
CA ASN A 14 2.67 26.72 20.98
C ASN A 14 1.28 26.96 20.37
N SER A 15 0.55 25.93 19.93
CA SER A 15 -0.78 26.06 19.32
C SER A 15 -1.93 26.09 20.32
N GLY A 16 -1.68 25.95 21.62
CA GLY A 16 -2.70 26.05 22.68
C GLY A 16 -3.77 24.94 22.68
N VAL A 17 -3.65 23.95 21.82
CA VAL A 17 -4.57 22.80 21.74
C VAL A 17 -4.21 21.82 22.86
N ARG A 18 -5.06 21.71 23.86
CA ARG A 18 -4.90 20.71 24.91
C ARG A 18 -5.18 19.32 24.32
N LYS A 19 -4.29 18.38 24.60
CA LYS A 19 -4.31 16.98 24.13
C LYS A 19 -5.61 16.21 24.47
N TRP A 20 -6.55 16.83 25.15
CA TRP A 20 -7.71 16.20 25.78
C TRP A 20 -9.03 16.39 25.02
N ASP A 21 -9.06 17.22 23.97
CA ASP A 21 -10.32 17.55 23.28
C ASP A 21 -10.68 16.60 22.12
N VAL A 22 -9.91 15.53 21.89
CA VAL A 22 -10.06 14.66 20.69
C VAL A 22 -10.59 13.25 20.98
N TYR A 23 -10.74 12.84 22.27
CA TYR A 23 -11.23 11.49 22.59
C TYR A 23 -12.56 11.53 23.37
N PRO A 24 -13.57 10.73 22.98
CA PRO A 24 -14.84 10.65 23.70
C PRO A 24 -14.66 10.00 25.09
N ALA A 25 -15.32 10.56 26.09
CA ALA A 25 -15.25 10.23 27.52
C ALA A 25 -15.39 8.74 27.89
N LYS A 26 -15.97 7.91 27.02
CA LYS A 26 -16.11 6.45 27.23
C LYS A 26 -14.79 5.66 27.16
N PHE A 27 -13.74 6.22 26.59
CA PHE A 27 -12.45 5.52 26.49
C PHE A 27 -11.60 5.70 27.76
N GLU A 28 -11.77 6.80 28.48
CA GLU A 28 -11.07 7.05 29.74
C GLU A 28 -11.62 6.21 30.89
N GLU A 29 -12.93 6.00 30.98
CA GLU A 29 -13.53 5.15 32.02
C GLU A 29 -13.05 3.68 31.91
N ARG A 30 -12.92 3.16 30.68
CA ARG A 30 -12.41 1.80 30.47
C ARG A 30 -10.92 1.68 30.79
N ARG A 31 -10.14 2.68 30.45
CA ARG A 31 -8.69 2.70 30.73
C ARG A 31 -8.42 2.85 32.23
N MET A 32 -9.21 3.68 32.93
CA MET A 32 -9.12 3.82 34.40
C MET A 32 -9.52 2.53 35.12
N HIS A 33 -10.52 1.79 34.63
CA HIS A 33 -10.90 0.49 35.19
C HIS A 33 -9.79 -0.56 35.03
N ILE A 34 -9.16 -0.64 33.86
CA ILE A 34 -8.05 -1.56 33.62
C ILE A 34 -6.84 -1.21 34.47
N VAL A 35 -6.47 0.08 34.57
CA VAL A 35 -5.33 0.54 35.40
C VAL A 35 -5.63 0.38 36.92
N MET A 36 -6.89 0.49 37.36
CA MET A 36 -7.26 0.22 38.75
C MET A 36 -7.27 -1.30 39.04
N GLU A 37 -7.71 -2.14 38.11
CA GLU A 37 -7.65 -3.59 38.25
C GLU A 37 -6.20 -4.10 38.27
N GLU A 38 -5.32 -3.56 37.43
CA GLU A 38 -3.89 -3.88 37.45
C GLU A 38 -3.23 -3.44 38.78
N LYS A 39 -3.51 -2.24 39.29
CA LYS A 39 -3.00 -1.81 40.59
C LYS A 39 -3.54 -2.59 41.78
N MET A 40 -4.81 -2.96 41.78
CA MET A 40 -5.39 -3.82 42.83
C MET A 40 -4.79 -5.24 42.81
N ASN A 41 -4.50 -5.77 41.61
CA ASN A 41 -3.80 -7.06 41.48
C ASN A 41 -2.34 -6.97 41.88
N GLU A 42 -1.65 -5.85 41.65
CA GLU A 42 -0.28 -5.60 42.15
C GLU A 42 -0.24 -5.49 43.70
N GLU A 43 -1.20 -4.80 44.34
CA GLU A 43 -1.25 -4.70 45.80
C GLU A 43 -1.61 -6.04 46.46
N GLN A 44 -2.49 -6.85 45.88
CA GLN A 44 -2.80 -8.20 46.39
C GLN A 44 -1.64 -9.19 46.20
N SER A 45 -0.80 -9.04 45.17
CA SER A 45 0.36 -9.89 44.91
C SER A 45 1.60 -9.55 45.77
N LEU A 46 1.59 -8.41 46.45
CA LEU A 46 2.63 -8.02 47.42
C LEU A 46 2.40 -8.59 48.82
N GLU A 47 1.15 -9.03 49.13
CA GLU A 47 0.86 -9.67 50.44
C GLU A 47 1.07 -11.19 50.44
N ASP A 48 1.08 -11.88 49.30
CA ASP A 48 1.41 -13.31 49.17
C ASP A 48 2.85 -13.49 48.62
N GLY A 49 3.81 -13.48 49.56
CA GLY A 49 5.24 -13.59 49.29
C GLY A 49 5.71 -14.93 48.72
N GLN A 50 5.30 -15.30 47.54
CA GLN A 50 5.94 -16.30 46.69
C GLN A 50 5.59 -15.98 45.21
N ARG A 51 6.45 -15.24 44.54
CA ARG A 51 6.51 -15.21 43.08
C ARG A 51 7.66 -16.10 42.65
N GLU A 52 7.32 -17.17 41.95
CA GLU A 52 8.17 -17.65 40.89
C GLU A 52 8.28 -16.50 39.88
N GLU A 53 9.49 -16.04 39.62
CA GLU A 53 9.81 -15.15 38.51
C GLU A 53 9.48 -15.97 37.23
N ASP A 54 8.24 -15.89 36.76
CA ASP A 54 7.96 -16.17 35.37
C ASP A 54 8.64 -15.02 34.60
N ASP A 55 9.81 -15.33 34.06
CA ASP A 55 10.51 -14.53 33.06
C ASP A 55 9.47 -14.17 31.98
N ILE A 56 8.94 -12.94 32.05
CA ILE A 56 8.47 -12.26 30.84
C ILE A 56 9.78 -12.05 30.07
N ASP A 57 10.04 -12.95 29.14
CA ASP A 57 11.03 -12.71 28.11
C ASP A 57 10.71 -11.34 27.49
N TYR A 58 11.36 -10.30 28.01
CA TYR A 58 11.55 -9.09 27.24
C TYR A 58 12.15 -9.60 25.93
N VAL A 59 11.50 -9.30 24.81
CA VAL A 59 12.06 -9.50 23.48
C VAL A 59 13.53 -9.07 23.60
N GLU A 60 14.42 -10.04 23.77
CA GLU A 60 15.87 -9.79 23.70
C GLU A 60 16.05 -8.92 22.48
N ASP A 61 16.88 -7.87 22.60
CA ASP A 61 17.29 -7.06 21.46
C ASP A 61 17.67 -8.03 20.34
N ARG A 62 16.74 -8.34 19.44
CA ARG A 62 17.04 -9.14 18.25
C ARG A 62 18.06 -8.30 17.52
N GLU A 63 19.28 -8.78 17.45
CA GLU A 63 20.31 -8.12 16.64
C GLU A 63 19.75 -8.08 15.23
N GLU A 64 19.39 -6.89 14.80
CA GLU A 64 18.81 -6.62 13.50
C GLU A 64 19.75 -7.19 12.43
N LEU A 65 19.24 -8.05 11.57
CA LEU A 65 20.03 -8.70 10.54
C LEU A 65 20.32 -7.66 9.45
N THR A 66 21.51 -7.07 9.52
CA THR A 66 21.94 -6.01 8.60
C THR A 66 22.62 -6.57 7.35
N GLU A 67 22.68 -5.78 6.27
CA GLU A 67 23.41 -6.09 5.04
C GLU A 67 24.84 -6.60 5.31
N GLU A 68 25.59 -5.90 6.19
CA GLU A 68 26.98 -6.26 6.52
C GLU A 68 27.04 -7.64 7.17
N ARG A 69 26.13 -7.95 8.11
CA ARG A 69 26.08 -9.25 8.80
C ARG A 69 25.74 -10.39 7.84
N ILE A 70 24.79 -10.20 6.94
CA ILE A 70 24.45 -11.19 5.91
C ILE A 70 25.67 -11.45 5.02
N LYS A 71 26.39 -10.41 4.58
CA LYS A 71 27.61 -10.55 3.79
C LYS A 71 28.72 -11.29 4.53
N ASP A 72 28.93 -10.98 5.79
CA ASP A 72 29.93 -11.67 6.63
C ASP A 72 29.60 -13.17 6.77
N MET A 73 28.34 -13.53 6.98
CA MET A 73 27.90 -14.93 7.06
C MET A 73 28.02 -15.66 5.72
N LEU A 74 27.74 -14.99 4.60
CA LEU A 74 27.97 -15.55 3.26
C LEU A 74 29.45 -15.81 2.99
N ASP A 75 30.34 -14.90 3.37
CA ASP A 75 31.79 -15.03 3.21
C ASP A 75 32.36 -16.12 4.12
N ALA A 76 31.83 -16.25 5.35
CA ALA A 76 32.13 -17.33 6.28
C ALA A 76 31.54 -18.68 5.84
N ARG A 77 30.64 -18.72 4.87
CA ARG A 77 29.88 -19.88 4.40
C ARG A 77 28.98 -20.53 5.44
N GLU A 78 28.44 -19.73 6.33
CA GLU A 78 27.52 -20.13 7.40
C GLU A 78 26.08 -20.19 6.87
N TYR A 79 25.86 -20.84 5.74
CA TYR A 79 24.57 -20.86 5.01
C TYR A 79 23.40 -21.43 5.82
N LYS A 80 23.68 -22.36 6.74
CA LYS A 80 22.63 -22.98 7.54
C LYS A 80 22.14 -22.03 8.63
N GLU A 81 23.06 -21.35 9.28
CA GLU A 81 22.77 -20.36 10.32
C GLU A 81 22.09 -19.14 9.70
N LEU A 82 22.58 -18.66 8.55
CA LEU A 82 21.95 -17.58 7.80
C LEU A 82 20.51 -17.94 7.41
N LYS A 83 20.25 -19.16 6.92
CA LYS A 83 18.91 -19.59 6.60
C LYS A 83 17.98 -19.56 7.82
N GLU A 84 18.43 -20.11 8.96
CA GLU A 84 17.66 -20.10 10.22
C GLU A 84 17.39 -18.68 10.72
N GLU A 85 18.34 -17.75 10.54
CA GLU A 85 18.17 -16.34 10.90
C GLU A 85 17.20 -15.61 9.95
N LEU A 86 17.28 -15.85 8.65
CA LEU A 86 16.34 -15.29 7.65
C LEU A 86 14.91 -15.72 7.95
N GLU A 87 14.66 -17.03 8.13
CA GLU A 87 13.33 -17.57 8.41
C GLU A 87 12.75 -17.12 9.76
N THR A 88 13.60 -16.79 10.76
CA THR A 88 13.12 -16.48 12.12
C THR A 88 13.03 -14.98 12.40
N ASN A 89 13.96 -14.20 11.85
CA ASN A 89 14.23 -12.83 12.29
C ASN A 89 14.01 -11.77 11.20
N MET A 90 13.68 -12.17 9.97
CA MET A 90 13.53 -11.23 8.85
C MET A 90 12.12 -11.31 8.25
N TYR A 91 11.51 -10.15 7.99
CA TYR A 91 10.30 -10.09 7.19
C TYR A 91 10.66 -10.00 5.70
N PRO A 92 9.84 -10.60 4.80
CA PRO A 92 10.09 -10.55 3.36
C PRO A 92 10.27 -9.14 2.80
N VAL A 93 9.51 -8.17 3.29
CA VAL A 93 9.62 -6.75 2.88
C VAL A 93 10.98 -6.14 3.26
N ASP A 94 11.45 -6.37 4.50
CA ASP A 94 12.75 -5.85 4.95
C ASP A 94 13.91 -6.55 4.21
N LEU A 95 13.74 -7.84 3.90
CA LEU A 95 14.71 -8.60 3.12
C LEU A 95 14.79 -8.10 1.67
N ALA A 96 13.67 -7.74 1.06
CA ALA A 96 13.65 -7.15 -0.27
C ALA A 96 14.47 -5.86 -0.31
N GLU A 97 14.27 -4.94 0.64
CA GLU A 97 15.06 -3.69 0.75
C GLU A 97 16.55 -3.96 0.92
N ILE A 98 16.94 -4.94 1.74
CA ILE A 98 18.35 -5.31 1.92
C ILE A 98 18.95 -5.91 0.64
N LEU A 99 18.19 -6.73 -0.08
CA LEU A 99 18.66 -7.38 -1.30
C LEU A 99 18.89 -6.38 -2.44
N GLU A 100 18.21 -5.23 -2.44
CA GLU A 100 18.45 -4.14 -3.38
C GLU A 100 19.85 -3.51 -3.26
N GLU A 101 20.46 -3.58 -2.07
CA GLU A 101 21.80 -3.07 -1.82
C GLU A 101 22.91 -4.09 -2.17
N PHE A 102 22.52 -5.33 -2.55
CA PHE A 102 23.46 -6.40 -2.85
C PHE A 102 23.88 -6.39 -4.33
N ASP A 103 25.12 -6.86 -4.57
CA ASP A 103 25.47 -7.25 -5.93
C ASP A 103 24.73 -8.52 -6.34
N GLN A 104 24.46 -8.66 -7.63
CA GLN A 104 23.67 -9.77 -8.20
C GLN A 104 24.08 -11.15 -7.69
N LYS A 105 25.38 -11.39 -7.46
CA LYS A 105 25.88 -12.68 -7.01
C LYS A 105 25.44 -13.00 -5.57
N HIS A 106 25.56 -12.07 -4.65
CA HIS A 106 25.17 -12.25 -3.25
C HIS A 106 23.64 -12.29 -3.13
N MET A 107 22.93 -11.41 -3.84
CA MET A 107 21.47 -11.41 -3.94
C MET A 107 20.93 -12.81 -4.32
N VAL A 108 21.41 -13.39 -5.42
CA VAL A 108 20.99 -14.74 -5.87
C VAL A 108 21.34 -15.82 -4.84
N LEU A 109 22.47 -15.70 -4.14
CA LEU A 109 22.84 -16.68 -3.11
C LEU A 109 21.90 -16.63 -1.91
N VAL A 110 21.56 -15.43 -1.41
CA VAL A 110 20.60 -15.27 -0.32
C VAL A 110 19.23 -15.75 -0.76
N PHE A 111 18.76 -15.32 -1.93
CA PHE A 111 17.45 -15.68 -2.45
C PHE A 111 17.25 -17.20 -2.56
N ARG A 112 18.30 -17.95 -2.95
CA ARG A 112 18.27 -19.43 -3.00
C ARG A 112 18.27 -20.12 -1.63
N LEU A 113 18.49 -19.40 -0.53
CA LEU A 113 18.39 -19.96 0.82
C LEU A 113 16.96 -19.88 1.38
N LEU A 114 16.10 -19.02 0.82
CA LEU A 114 14.73 -18.83 1.27
C LEU A 114 13.86 -20.07 1.02
N ALA A 115 12.82 -20.23 1.83
CA ALA A 115 11.74 -21.13 1.52
C ALA A 115 10.95 -20.59 0.31
N LYS A 116 10.18 -21.44 -0.38
CA LYS A 116 9.49 -21.06 -1.63
C LYS A 116 8.49 -19.91 -1.41
N GLU A 117 7.68 -20.04 -0.36
CA GLU A 117 6.69 -19.05 0.02
C GLU A 117 7.36 -17.69 0.35
N GLU A 118 8.43 -17.70 1.17
CA GLU A 118 9.18 -16.50 1.52
C GLU A 118 9.92 -15.90 0.30
N ALA A 119 10.42 -16.74 -0.60
CA ALA A 119 11.05 -16.28 -1.83
C ALA A 119 10.04 -15.57 -2.74
N ALA A 120 8.84 -16.11 -2.90
CA ALA A 120 7.78 -15.51 -3.70
C ALA A 120 7.32 -14.16 -3.10
N GLU A 121 7.12 -14.12 -1.78
CA GLU A 121 6.72 -12.90 -1.07
C GLU A 121 7.85 -11.84 -1.07
N THR A 122 9.12 -12.23 -0.86
CA THR A 122 10.25 -11.30 -1.00
C THR A 122 10.35 -10.74 -2.43
N PHE A 123 10.09 -11.57 -3.43
CA PHE A 123 10.15 -11.19 -4.82
C PHE A 123 9.07 -10.16 -5.20
N SER A 124 7.86 -10.23 -4.62
CA SER A 124 6.79 -9.26 -4.88
C SER A 124 7.11 -7.87 -4.31
N TYR A 125 7.90 -7.80 -3.24
CA TYR A 125 8.31 -6.51 -2.64
C TYR A 125 9.54 -5.85 -3.28
N MET A 126 10.32 -6.56 -4.12
CA MET A 126 11.50 -5.98 -4.77
C MET A 126 11.12 -4.93 -5.80
N ASN A 127 11.99 -3.93 -6.01
CA ASN A 127 11.84 -2.99 -7.12
C ASN A 127 12.05 -3.67 -8.50
N SER A 128 11.58 -3.03 -9.57
CA SER A 128 11.59 -3.61 -10.92
C SER A 128 12.99 -3.90 -11.45
N ASP A 129 13.99 -3.05 -11.16
CA ASP A 129 15.38 -3.25 -11.61
C ASP A 129 16.00 -4.49 -10.95
N THR A 130 15.83 -4.62 -9.63
CA THR A 130 16.35 -5.78 -8.86
C THR A 130 15.64 -7.07 -9.25
N ARG A 131 14.32 -7.01 -9.50
CA ARG A 131 13.56 -8.16 -10.05
C ARG A 131 14.09 -8.59 -11.41
N GLU A 132 14.35 -7.66 -12.34
CA GLU A 132 14.88 -7.98 -13.65
C GLU A 132 16.26 -8.65 -13.54
N ASP A 133 17.14 -8.15 -12.69
CA ASP A 133 18.46 -8.73 -12.44
C ASP A 133 18.36 -10.14 -11.85
N LEU A 134 17.43 -10.36 -10.93
CA LEU A 134 17.19 -11.66 -10.33
C LEU A 134 16.60 -12.65 -11.32
N ILE A 135 15.59 -12.25 -12.12
CA ILE A 135 14.99 -13.07 -13.19
C ILE A 135 16.05 -13.50 -14.18
N ASN A 136 16.96 -12.62 -14.57
CA ASN A 136 18.04 -12.93 -15.51
C ASN A 136 19.07 -13.91 -14.94
N ALA A 137 19.20 -14.02 -13.63
CA ALA A 137 20.15 -14.89 -12.93
C ALA A 137 19.56 -16.24 -12.50
N LEU A 138 18.24 -16.35 -12.38
CA LEU A 138 17.55 -17.57 -12.01
C LEU A 138 17.31 -18.49 -13.22
N THR A 139 17.19 -19.77 -12.95
CA THR A 139 16.80 -20.78 -13.93
C THR A 139 15.29 -20.79 -14.14
N ASP A 140 14.82 -21.32 -15.28
CA ASP A 140 13.39 -21.40 -15.55
C ASP A 140 12.63 -22.25 -14.52
N SER A 141 13.27 -23.26 -13.92
CA SER A 141 12.66 -24.06 -12.84
C SER A 141 12.53 -23.29 -11.53
N GLU A 142 13.50 -22.40 -11.20
CA GLU A 142 13.42 -21.55 -10.02
C GLU A 142 12.33 -20.48 -10.20
N LEU A 143 12.22 -19.94 -11.42
CA LEU A 143 11.15 -18.98 -11.75
C LEU A 143 9.76 -19.64 -11.74
N GLU A 144 9.63 -20.88 -12.24
CA GLU A 144 8.38 -21.64 -12.17
C GLU A 144 7.91 -21.80 -10.71
N GLU A 145 8.84 -22.15 -9.80
CA GLU A 145 8.54 -22.29 -8.37
C GLU A 145 8.06 -20.96 -7.74
N ILE A 146 8.69 -19.83 -8.06
CA ILE A 146 8.28 -18.51 -7.59
C ILE A 146 6.89 -18.16 -8.13
N MET A 147 6.70 -18.28 -9.44
CA MET A 147 5.43 -17.98 -10.10
C MET A 147 4.27 -18.88 -9.65
N GLU A 148 4.54 -20.08 -9.14
CA GLU A 148 3.55 -21.00 -8.60
C GLU A 148 3.07 -20.54 -7.22
N GLU A 149 3.96 -20.05 -6.36
CA GLU A 149 3.67 -19.63 -4.98
C GLU A 149 3.13 -18.19 -4.88
N MET A 150 3.49 -17.29 -5.81
CA MET A 150 2.98 -15.91 -5.80
C MET A 150 1.47 -15.84 -5.91
N TYR A 151 0.83 -14.88 -5.24
CA TYR A 151 -0.56 -14.53 -5.47
C TYR A 151 -0.76 -13.99 -6.89
N LEU A 152 -2.00 -14.04 -7.37
CA LEU A 152 -2.27 -13.74 -8.77
C LEU A 152 -2.20 -12.23 -9.08
N ASP A 153 -2.63 -11.38 -8.15
CA ASP A 153 -2.49 -9.92 -8.18
C ASP A 153 -1.02 -9.51 -8.20
N ASP A 154 -0.21 -9.94 -7.21
CA ASP A 154 1.25 -9.74 -7.19
C ASP A 154 1.92 -10.15 -8.51
N THR A 155 1.44 -11.27 -9.07
CA THR A 155 1.96 -11.75 -10.37
C THR A 155 1.64 -10.78 -11.51
N VAL A 156 0.45 -10.18 -11.50
CA VAL A 156 0.03 -9.19 -12.51
C VAL A 156 0.84 -7.91 -12.35
N ASP A 157 0.98 -7.40 -11.13
CA ASP A 157 1.75 -6.19 -10.84
C ASP A 157 3.22 -6.33 -11.28
N VAL A 158 3.85 -7.47 -10.97
CA VAL A 158 5.21 -7.77 -11.46
C VAL A 158 5.27 -7.77 -12.99
N LEU A 159 4.26 -8.32 -13.66
CA LEU A 159 4.26 -8.38 -15.13
C LEU A 159 4.03 -7.04 -15.80
N GLU A 160 3.24 -6.16 -15.20
CA GLU A 160 2.98 -4.81 -15.70
C GLU A 160 4.23 -3.93 -15.64
N GLU A 161 5.04 -4.08 -14.62
CA GLU A 161 6.30 -3.35 -14.46
C GLU A 161 7.47 -3.88 -15.31
N MET A 162 7.40 -5.11 -15.83
CA MET A 162 8.53 -5.75 -16.49
C MET A 162 8.60 -5.49 -17.99
N PRO A 163 9.82 -5.42 -18.56
CA PRO A 163 10.02 -5.36 -20.02
C PRO A 163 9.40 -6.59 -20.74
N ALA A 164 8.87 -6.40 -21.95
CA ALA A 164 8.15 -7.42 -22.70
C ALA A 164 8.91 -8.76 -22.87
N ASN A 165 10.24 -8.74 -22.97
CA ASN A 165 11.04 -9.95 -23.06
C ASN A 165 11.08 -10.75 -21.75
N VAL A 166 10.97 -10.07 -20.61
CA VAL A 166 10.90 -10.69 -19.28
C VAL A 166 9.50 -11.26 -19.07
N VAL A 167 8.46 -10.49 -19.40
CA VAL A 167 7.06 -10.92 -19.38
C VAL A 167 6.89 -12.22 -20.17
N ASP A 168 7.38 -12.26 -21.41
CA ASP A 168 7.31 -13.48 -22.25
C ASP A 168 7.96 -14.68 -21.55
N ARG A 169 9.09 -14.50 -20.88
CA ARG A 169 9.79 -15.55 -20.15
C ARG A 169 9.00 -16.05 -18.94
N LEU A 170 8.48 -15.14 -18.12
CA LEU A 170 7.67 -15.47 -16.94
C LEU A 170 6.38 -16.19 -17.36
N LEU A 171 5.68 -15.71 -18.38
CA LEU A 171 4.49 -16.37 -18.89
C LEU A 171 4.78 -17.75 -19.49
N MET A 172 5.97 -18.00 -20.02
CA MET A 172 6.34 -19.33 -20.52
C MET A 172 6.51 -20.36 -19.41
N VAL A 173 7.05 -19.98 -18.26
CA VAL A 173 7.26 -20.87 -17.11
C VAL A 173 6.00 -21.05 -16.26
N THR A 174 5.06 -20.12 -16.34
CA THR A 174 3.78 -20.17 -15.61
C THR A 174 2.88 -21.27 -16.18
N ASP A 175 2.14 -21.98 -15.33
CA ASP A 175 1.17 -22.98 -15.74
C ASP A 175 0.04 -22.40 -16.62
N ALA A 176 -0.66 -23.28 -17.36
CA ALA A 176 -1.65 -22.84 -18.34
C ALA A 176 -2.92 -22.22 -17.72
N GLU A 177 -3.32 -22.65 -16.51
CA GLU A 177 -4.50 -22.17 -15.82
C GLU A 177 -4.23 -20.77 -15.24
N LYS A 178 -3.12 -20.62 -14.50
CA LYS A 178 -2.68 -19.34 -13.93
C LYS A 178 -2.42 -18.30 -15.04
N ARG A 179 -1.78 -18.70 -16.13
CA ARG A 179 -1.57 -17.83 -17.31
C ARG A 179 -2.87 -17.32 -17.92
N GLN A 180 -3.92 -18.15 -17.96
CA GLN A 180 -5.22 -17.72 -18.45
C GLN A 180 -5.84 -16.68 -17.53
N GLN A 181 -5.72 -16.85 -16.22
CA GLN A 181 -6.20 -15.90 -15.21
C GLN A 181 -5.44 -14.57 -15.29
N ILE A 182 -4.12 -14.61 -15.37
CA ILE A 182 -3.25 -13.44 -15.58
C ILE A 182 -3.71 -12.66 -16.82
N ASN A 183 -3.84 -13.34 -17.98
CA ASN A 183 -4.28 -12.69 -19.21
C ASN A 183 -5.71 -12.12 -19.11
N GLN A 184 -6.53 -12.60 -18.21
CA GLN A 184 -7.85 -12.03 -17.95
C GLN A 184 -7.75 -10.75 -17.11
N LEU A 185 -6.88 -10.73 -16.11
CA LEU A 185 -6.66 -9.55 -15.25
C LEU A 185 -6.01 -8.42 -16.03
N LEU A 186 -4.98 -8.69 -16.83
CA LEU A 186 -4.32 -7.72 -17.73
C LEU A 186 -5.25 -7.09 -18.80
N GLN A 187 -6.51 -7.53 -18.91
CA GLN A 187 -7.49 -6.90 -19.81
C GLN A 187 -8.28 -5.80 -19.12
N TYR A 188 -8.24 -5.70 -17.81
CA TYR A 188 -8.88 -4.57 -17.11
C TYR A 188 -8.10 -3.29 -17.40
N PRO A 189 -8.79 -2.14 -17.43
CA PRO A 189 -8.11 -0.86 -17.56
C PRO A 189 -7.13 -0.63 -16.39
N GLU A 190 -5.99 -0.05 -16.67
CA GLU A 190 -5.10 0.52 -15.67
C GLU A 190 -5.90 1.46 -14.73
N ASP A 191 -5.50 1.63 -13.49
CA ASP A 191 -6.16 2.45 -12.47
C ASP A 191 -7.63 2.05 -12.16
N SER A 192 -8.04 0.83 -12.49
CA SER A 192 -9.39 0.34 -12.18
C SER A 192 -9.40 -0.66 -11.02
N ALA A 193 -10.54 -0.82 -10.34
CA ALA A 193 -10.72 -1.86 -9.34
C ALA A 193 -10.45 -3.28 -9.87
N GLY A 194 -10.54 -3.48 -11.17
CA GLY A 194 -10.28 -4.75 -11.83
C GLY A 194 -8.78 -5.05 -11.98
N SER A 195 -7.90 -4.02 -12.05
CA SER A 195 -6.45 -4.22 -12.13
C SER A 195 -5.86 -4.60 -10.77
N VAL A 196 -6.33 -3.99 -9.69
CA VAL A 196 -5.81 -4.21 -8.31
C VAL A 196 -6.57 -5.28 -7.52
N MET A 197 -7.48 -6.05 -8.13
CA MET A 197 -8.27 -7.04 -7.40
C MET A 197 -7.60 -8.40 -7.33
N ASN A 198 -7.67 -9.03 -6.16
CA ASN A 198 -7.33 -10.43 -5.94
C ASN A 198 -8.55 -11.33 -6.20
N VAL A 199 -8.35 -12.47 -6.87
CA VAL A 199 -9.43 -13.44 -7.16
C VAL A 199 -9.54 -14.54 -6.11
N ASP A 200 -8.64 -14.59 -5.15
CA ASP A 200 -8.52 -15.66 -4.16
C ASP A 200 -9.34 -15.39 -2.89
N TYR A 201 -10.64 -15.20 -3.05
CA TYR A 201 -11.61 -15.00 -1.97
C TYR A 201 -12.35 -16.28 -1.59
N ILE A 202 -13.03 -16.26 -0.44
CA ILE A 202 -13.87 -17.36 0.04
C ILE A 202 -15.33 -17.08 -0.31
N ALA A 203 -15.89 -17.89 -1.20
CA ALA A 203 -17.32 -17.89 -1.52
C ALA A 203 -18.09 -18.95 -0.71
N LEU A 204 -19.16 -18.56 -0.05
CA LEU A 204 -20.11 -19.44 0.65
C LEU A 204 -21.44 -19.49 -0.10
N ARG A 205 -22.24 -20.53 0.15
CA ARG A 205 -23.61 -20.63 -0.36
C ARG A 205 -24.59 -20.37 0.78
N ARG A 206 -25.71 -19.72 0.49
CA ARG A 206 -26.74 -19.35 1.47
C ARG A 206 -27.30 -20.54 2.27
N GLU A 207 -27.35 -21.72 1.63
CA GLU A 207 -27.91 -22.94 2.25
C GLU A 207 -26.92 -23.69 3.17
N MET A 208 -25.62 -23.33 3.12
CA MET A 208 -24.60 -23.96 3.95
C MET A 208 -24.86 -23.66 5.42
N THR A 209 -24.58 -24.64 6.29
CA THR A 209 -24.57 -24.40 7.72
C THR A 209 -23.28 -23.70 8.16
N VAL A 210 -23.28 -23.10 9.33
CA VAL A 210 -22.07 -22.53 9.95
C VAL A 210 -20.98 -23.59 10.07
N ALA A 211 -21.33 -24.83 10.48
CA ALA A 211 -20.38 -25.95 10.55
C ALA A 211 -19.75 -26.26 9.18
N ASP A 212 -20.56 -26.35 8.13
CA ASP A 212 -20.07 -26.61 6.77
C ASP A 212 -19.17 -25.46 6.26
N SER A 213 -19.53 -24.23 6.59
CA SER A 213 -18.74 -23.04 6.22
C SER A 213 -17.37 -23.05 6.87
N ILE A 214 -17.30 -23.35 8.17
CA ILE A 214 -16.02 -23.47 8.90
C ILE A 214 -15.17 -24.62 8.33
N LEU A 215 -15.80 -25.75 8.00
CA LEU A 215 -15.09 -26.86 7.36
C LEU A 215 -14.51 -26.45 5.99
N LYS A 216 -15.28 -25.69 5.20
CA LYS A 216 -14.80 -25.18 3.92
C LYS A 216 -13.61 -24.23 4.10
N ILE A 217 -13.72 -23.28 5.04
CA ILE A 217 -12.63 -22.33 5.34
C ILE A 217 -11.35 -23.10 5.74
N ARG A 218 -11.45 -24.12 6.58
CA ARG A 218 -10.29 -24.96 6.95
C ARG A 218 -9.65 -25.71 5.78
N GLN A 219 -10.41 -26.02 4.75
CA GLN A 219 -9.90 -26.74 3.57
C GLN A 219 -9.20 -25.85 2.56
N VAL A 220 -9.69 -24.61 2.39
CA VAL A 220 -9.22 -23.72 1.32
C VAL A 220 -8.53 -22.47 1.83
N GLY A 221 -8.63 -22.16 3.12
CA GLY A 221 -8.23 -20.86 3.67
C GLY A 221 -6.73 -20.60 3.65
N LEU A 222 -5.88 -21.63 3.59
CA LEU A 222 -4.42 -21.47 3.48
C LEU A 222 -4.00 -20.90 2.12
N ASN A 223 -4.83 -21.10 1.10
CA ASN A 223 -4.54 -20.66 -0.28
C ASN A 223 -5.49 -19.51 -0.66
N ARG A 224 -5.95 -18.71 0.29
CA ARG A 224 -6.82 -17.56 0.06
C ARG A 224 -6.22 -16.34 0.70
N GLU A 225 -6.33 -15.23 0.02
CA GLU A 225 -5.81 -13.94 0.43
C GLU A 225 -6.29 -13.57 1.84
N THR A 226 -7.57 -13.69 2.09
CA THR A 226 -8.13 -13.45 3.42
C THR A 226 -9.24 -14.42 3.77
N ILE A 227 -9.33 -14.78 5.08
CA ILE A 227 -10.43 -15.56 5.66
C ILE A 227 -11.35 -14.70 6.53
N TYR A 228 -11.00 -13.42 6.77
CA TYR A 228 -11.73 -12.57 7.70
C TYR A 228 -13.15 -12.27 7.24
N THR A 229 -13.35 -12.06 5.95
CA THR A 229 -14.66 -11.85 5.34
C THR A 229 -14.92 -12.89 4.26
N CYS A 230 -16.01 -13.63 4.41
CA CYS A 230 -16.47 -14.61 3.43
C CYS A 230 -17.67 -14.06 2.67
N TYR A 231 -17.71 -14.25 1.37
CA TYR A 231 -18.76 -13.68 0.52
C TYR A 231 -19.80 -14.73 0.16
N VAL A 232 -21.07 -14.36 0.23
CA VAL A 232 -22.17 -15.26 -0.07
C VAL A 232 -22.62 -15.05 -1.49
N THR A 233 -22.54 -16.10 -2.30
CA THR A 233 -22.88 -16.03 -3.71
C THR A 233 -23.97 -17.03 -4.09
N GLU A 234 -24.88 -16.59 -4.99
CA GLU A 234 -25.88 -17.45 -5.65
C GLU A 234 -25.70 -17.37 -7.16
N GLN A 235 -25.36 -18.46 -7.81
CA GLN A 235 -25.05 -18.48 -9.26
C GLN A 235 -24.00 -17.41 -9.64
N ARG A 236 -22.95 -17.25 -8.82
CA ARG A 236 -21.91 -16.23 -8.90
C ARG A 236 -22.34 -14.81 -8.53
N HIS A 237 -23.62 -14.50 -8.40
CA HIS A 237 -24.04 -13.16 -7.97
C HIS A 237 -23.78 -12.98 -6.49
N LEU A 238 -23.21 -11.84 -6.13
CA LEU A 238 -22.96 -11.47 -4.75
C LEU A 238 -24.27 -11.11 -4.07
N ILE A 239 -24.65 -11.83 -2.99
CA ILE A 239 -25.91 -11.64 -2.27
C ILE A 239 -25.73 -11.28 -0.79
N GLY A 240 -24.52 -11.44 -0.24
CA GLY A 240 -24.23 -11.13 1.15
C GLY A 240 -22.77 -11.36 1.49
N GLN A 241 -22.41 -11.01 2.73
CA GLN A 241 -21.11 -11.32 3.31
C GLN A 241 -21.30 -11.84 4.74
N VAL A 242 -20.31 -12.57 5.24
CA VAL A 242 -20.25 -13.06 6.62
C VAL A 242 -18.83 -12.95 7.13
N ASP A 243 -18.63 -12.28 8.23
CA ASP A 243 -17.33 -12.20 8.88
C ASP A 243 -17.02 -13.49 9.64
N ILE A 244 -15.74 -13.86 9.70
CA ILE A 244 -15.27 -15.03 10.46
C ILE A 244 -15.73 -14.98 11.93
N LYS A 245 -15.80 -13.78 12.50
CA LYS A 245 -16.29 -13.55 13.86
C LYS A 245 -17.75 -14.04 14.02
N GLU A 246 -18.62 -13.74 13.06
CA GLU A 246 -20.03 -14.17 13.09
C GLU A 246 -20.14 -15.68 12.94
N LEU A 247 -19.33 -16.29 12.08
CA LEU A 247 -19.25 -17.76 11.93
C LEU A 247 -18.81 -18.43 13.23
N LEU A 248 -17.79 -17.90 13.91
CA LEU A 248 -17.26 -18.49 15.15
C LEU A 248 -18.19 -18.31 16.38
N THR A 249 -19.01 -17.25 16.38
CA THR A 249 -19.91 -16.94 17.51
C THR A 249 -21.34 -17.46 17.31
N SER A 250 -21.69 -17.87 16.10
CA SER A 250 -23.03 -18.42 15.79
C SER A 250 -23.12 -19.92 16.07
N SER A 251 -24.35 -20.41 16.24
CA SER A 251 -24.60 -21.86 16.41
C SER A 251 -24.28 -22.59 15.11
N GLU A 252 -23.61 -23.75 15.23
CA GLU A 252 -23.18 -24.58 14.09
C GLU A 252 -24.35 -25.02 13.18
N SER A 253 -25.57 -25.10 13.70
CA SER A 253 -26.78 -25.52 12.98
C SER A 253 -27.48 -24.39 12.21
N LYS A 254 -27.11 -23.13 12.43
CA LYS A 254 -27.65 -22.01 11.66
C LYS A 254 -27.16 -22.06 10.22
N THR A 255 -27.99 -21.56 9.31
CA THR A 255 -27.58 -21.38 7.91
C THR A 255 -26.86 -20.04 7.70
N VAL A 256 -26.05 -19.96 6.66
CA VAL A 256 -25.38 -18.72 6.22
C VAL A 256 -26.43 -17.63 5.96
N GLU A 257 -27.58 -17.98 5.36
CA GLU A 257 -28.69 -17.06 5.12
C GLU A 257 -29.21 -16.36 6.38
N GLU A 258 -29.15 -17.05 7.54
CA GLU A 258 -29.63 -16.49 8.81
C GLU A 258 -28.66 -15.51 9.48
N ILE A 259 -27.39 -15.54 9.07
CA ILE A 259 -26.31 -14.76 9.71
C ILE A 259 -25.64 -13.77 8.75
N MET A 260 -25.86 -13.90 7.43
CA MET A 260 -25.22 -13.03 6.46
C MET A 260 -25.73 -11.59 6.54
N ASP A 261 -24.83 -10.64 6.33
CA ASP A 261 -25.19 -9.25 6.08
C ASP A 261 -25.45 -9.05 4.58
N THR A 262 -26.64 -8.57 4.26
CA THR A 262 -27.05 -8.25 2.89
C THR A 262 -26.85 -6.77 2.54
N ASN A 263 -26.53 -5.92 3.52
CA ASN A 263 -26.29 -4.49 3.34
C ASN A 263 -24.80 -4.21 3.23
N MET A 264 -24.11 -4.94 2.36
CA MET A 264 -22.69 -4.81 2.13
C MET A 264 -22.38 -3.74 1.06
N LEU A 265 -21.16 -3.20 1.13
CA LEU A 265 -20.59 -2.37 0.07
C LEU A 265 -19.92 -3.27 -0.96
N TYR A 266 -19.89 -2.84 -2.20
CA TYR A 266 -19.15 -3.47 -3.29
C TYR A 266 -18.76 -2.42 -4.32
N ALA A 267 -17.74 -2.71 -5.14
CA ALA A 267 -17.37 -1.91 -6.28
C ALA A 267 -17.42 -2.74 -7.57
N ARG A 268 -17.34 -2.08 -8.71
CA ARG A 268 -17.30 -2.72 -10.02
C ARG A 268 -15.88 -2.77 -10.54
N THR A 269 -15.58 -3.74 -11.38
CA THR A 269 -14.28 -3.86 -12.05
C THR A 269 -13.84 -2.61 -12.81
N THR A 270 -14.77 -1.74 -13.20
CA THR A 270 -14.52 -0.50 -13.96
C THR A 270 -14.48 0.75 -13.08
N ASP A 271 -14.70 0.61 -11.77
CA ASP A 271 -14.63 1.73 -10.85
C ASP A 271 -13.16 2.10 -10.64
N ASP A 272 -12.91 3.36 -10.39
CA ASP A 272 -11.58 3.91 -10.15
C ASP A 272 -10.95 3.31 -8.89
N GLN A 273 -9.68 2.92 -8.95
CA GLN A 273 -8.96 2.30 -7.84
C GLN A 273 -8.88 3.24 -6.61
N GLU A 274 -8.71 4.55 -6.82
CA GLU A 274 -8.68 5.55 -5.75
C GLU A 274 -10.04 5.62 -5.04
N ASP A 275 -11.14 5.59 -5.76
CA ASP A 275 -12.50 5.57 -5.19
C ASP A 275 -12.72 4.32 -4.35
N VAL A 276 -12.24 3.15 -4.81
CA VAL A 276 -12.30 1.87 -4.08
C VAL A 276 -11.47 1.92 -2.80
N ALA A 277 -10.23 2.37 -2.88
CA ALA A 277 -9.34 2.52 -1.72
C ALA A 277 -9.92 3.50 -0.69
N ASN A 278 -10.53 4.58 -1.16
CA ASN A 278 -11.24 5.54 -0.33
C ASN A 278 -12.47 4.93 0.37
N ILE A 279 -13.22 4.02 -0.28
CA ILE A 279 -14.33 3.30 0.35
C ILE A 279 -13.80 2.39 1.47
N ILE A 280 -12.76 1.60 1.20
CA ILE A 280 -12.13 0.71 2.17
C ILE A 280 -11.69 1.49 3.42
N THR A 281 -10.93 2.58 3.22
CA THR A 281 -10.44 3.42 4.30
C THR A 281 -11.57 4.10 5.08
N LYS A 282 -12.56 4.65 4.38
CA LYS A 282 -13.68 5.38 4.99
C LYS A 282 -14.55 4.51 5.89
N TYR A 283 -14.80 3.26 5.47
CA TYR A 283 -15.67 2.34 6.20
C TYR A 283 -14.88 1.37 7.08
N GLY A 284 -13.54 1.40 7.03
CA GLY A 284 -12.67 0.51 7.82
C GLY A 284 -12.86 -0.96 7.43
N LEU A 285 -12.95 -1.24 6.14
CA LEU A 285 -13.13 -2.58 5.61
C LEU A 285 -11.76 -3.28 5.54
N ILE A 286 -11.74 -4.60 5.75
CA ILE A 286 -10.55 -5.43 5.54
C ILE A 286 -10.42 -5.79 4.06
N ALA A 287 -11.55 -6.01 3.40
CA ALA A 287 -11.62 -6.25 1.96
C ALA A 287 -12.95 -5.77 1.40
N LEU A 288 -12.97 -5.33 0.14
CA LEU A 288 -14.16 -4.89 -0.59
C LEU A 288 -14.41 -5.85 -1.77
N PRO A 289 -15.62 -6.44 -1.90
CA PRO A 289 -15.93 -7.33 -3.00
C PRO A 289 -16.09 -6.55 -4.31
N ILE A 290 -15.53 -7.09 -5.38
CA ILE A 290 -15.60 -6.55 -6.73
C ILE A 290 -16.53 -7.41 -7.57
N VAL A 291 -17.41 -6.73 -8.30
CA VAL A 291 -18.38 -7.38 -9.20
C VAL A 291 -18.22 -6.90 -10.64
N ASP A 292 -18.58 -7.76 -11.58
CA ASP A 292 -18.66 -7.40 -12.99
C ASP A 292 -19.96 -6.61 -13.32
N HIS A 293 -20.14 -6.29 -14.60
CA HIS A 293 -21.33 -5.58 -15.08
C HIS A 293 -22.63 -6.37 -14.92
N GLU A 294 -22.55 -7.70 -14.74
CA GLU A 294 -23.70 -8.59 -14.47
C GLU A 294 -23.95 -8.77 -12.95
N ASN A 295 -23.21 -8.08 -12.07
CA ASN A 295 -23.18 -8.23 -10.62
C ASN A 295 -22.72 -9.62 -10.16
N CYS A 296 -21.94 -10.33 -10.98
CA CYS A 296 -21.25 -11.53 -10.56
C CYS A 296 -19.97 -11.11 -9.83
N MET A 297 -19.69 -11.76 -8.69
CA MET A 297 -18.47 -11.55 -7.94
C MET A 297 -17.27 -12.10 -8.74
N VAL A 298 -16.25 -11.27 -8.91
CA VAL A 298 -15.02 -11.61 -9.64
C VAL A 298 -13.78 -11.56 -8.80
N GLY A 299 -13.75 -10.74 -7.76
CA GLY A 299 -12.59 -10.61 -6.89
C GLY A 299 -12.88 -9.80 -5.62
N ILE A 300 -11.83 -9.46 -4.93
CA ILE A 300 -11.80 -8.56 -3.77
C ILE A 300 -10.63 -7.59 -3.92
N VAL A 301 -10.72 -6.42 -3.33
CA VAL A 301 -9.57 -5.55 -3.06
C VAL A 301 -9.37 -5.51 -1.57
N THR A 302 -8.16 -5.76 -1.10
CA THR A 302 -7.82 -5.82 0.32
C THR A 302 -7.42 -4.45 0.86
N VAL A 303 -7.23 -4.33 2.18
CA VAL A 303 -6.88 -3.05 2.80
C VAL A 303 -5.42 -2.67 2.54
N ASP A 304 -4.53 -3.62 2.43
CA ASP A 304 -3.11 -3.46 2.11
C ASP A 304 -2.93 -2.95 0.69
N ASP A 305 -3.57 -3.57 -0.33
CA ASP A 305 -3.60 -3.07 -1.71
C ASP A 305 -4.19 -1.65 -1.77
N ALA A 306 -5.31 -1.43 -1.06
CA ALA A 306 -5.91 -0.10 -0.97
C ALA A 306 -4.97 0.94 -0.35
N MET A 307 -4.11 0.56 0.60
CA MET A 307 -3.11 1.46 1.18
C MET A 307 -2.00 1.77 0.19
N GLN A 308 -1.57 0.79 -0.60
CA GLN A 308 -0.60 0.97 -1.67
C GLN A 308 -1.15 1.94 -2.73
N VAL A 309 -2.35 1.69 -3.24
CA VAL A 309 -3.03 2.58 -4.19
C VAL A 309 -3.07 4.02 -3.67
N LEU A 310 -3.46 4.26 -2.42
CA LEU A 310 -3.51 5.61 -1.85
C LEU A 310 -2.13 6.26 -1.72
N GLN A 311 -1.07 5.48 -1.55
CA GLN A 311 0.30 5.98 -1.52
C GLN A 311 0.76 6.40 -2.92
N ASP A 312 0.46 5.60 -3.94
CA ASP A 312 0.83 5.86 -5.32
C ASP A 312 0.07 7.06 -5.87
N GLU A 313 -1.24 7.14 -5.67
CA GLU A 313 -2.07 8.30 -6.00
C GLU A 313 -1.58 9.59 -5.31
N THR A 314 -1.18 9.49 -4.03
CA THR A 314 -0.59 10.63 -3.31
C THR A 314 0.73 11.08 -3.95
N THR A 315 1.56 10.13 -4.39
CA THR A 315 2.85 10.41 -5.06
C THR A 315 2.64 11.01 -6.44
N GLU A 316 1.63 10.52 -7.18
CA GLU A 316 1.20 11.09 -8.45
C GLU A 316 0.72 12.53 -8.27
N ASP A 317 -0.18 12.78 -7.35
CA ASP A 317 -0.70 14.12 -7.01
C ASP A 317 0.42 15.11 -6.68
N ILE A 318 1.41 14.69 -5.89
CA ILE A 318 2.58 15.51 -5.55
C ILE A 318 3.39 15.82 -6.82
N SER A 319 3.57 14.86 -7.71
CA SER A 319 4.29 15.03 -8.98
C SER A 319 3.56 16.01 -9.90
N ILE A 320 2.25 15.87 -10.04
CA ILE A 320 1.40 16.78 -10.81
C ILE A 320 1.45 18.19 -10.22
N MET A 321 1.36 18.35 -8.89
CA MET A 321 1.51 19.65 -8.22
C MET A 321 2.88 20.30 -8.49
N ALA A 322 3.93 19.50 -8.61
CA ALA A 322 5.26 19.96 -8.94
C ALA A 322 5.46 20.26 -10.44
N GLY A 323 4.50 19.93 -11.29
CA GLY A 323 4.59 20.07 -12.74
C GLY A 323 5.56 19.06 -13.37
N VAL A 324 5.70 17.91 -12.75
CA VAL A 324 6.48 16.77 -13.24
C VAL A 324 5.49 15.71 -13.70
N ASN A 325 5.69 15.12 -14.89
CA ASN A 325 4.90 13.97 -15.27
C ASN A 325 5.20 12.81 -14.31
N PRO A 326 4.19 12.16 -13.76
CA PRO A 326 4.37 10.99 -12.89
C PRO A 326 5.24 9.94 -13.59
N ASN A 327 6.03 9.22 -12.83
CA ASN A 327 6.81 8.08 -13.27
C ASN A 327 6.72 7.03 -12.14
N GLU A 328 6.43 5.81 -12.49
CA GLU A 328 6.28 4.69 -11.55
C GLU A 328 7.63 4.19 -11.04
N ASP A 329 8.71 4.45 -11.81
CA ASP A 329 10.07 4.07 -11.43
C ASP A 329 10.56 4.83 -10.19
N SER A 330 11.38 4.18 -9.39
CA SER A 330 12.06 4.83 -8.26
C SER A 330 12.96 5.99 -8.73
N TYR A 331 13.09 7.03 -7.92
CA TYR A 331 13.89 8.22 -8.26
C TYR A 331 15.34 7.90 -8.62
N PHE A 332 15.93 6.89 -7.98
CA PHE A 332 17.31 6.48 -8.21
C PHE A 332 17.47 5.49 -9.37
N GLY A 333 16.43 4.69 -9.67
CA GLY A 333 16.40 3.79 -10.83
C GLY A 333 16.17 4.50 -12.15
N THR A 334 15.44 5.62 -12.11
CA THR A 334 15.12 6.40 -13.33
C THR A 334 16.35 7.07 -13.95
N SER A 335 16.54 6.94 -15.26
CA SER A 335 17.65 7.57 -15.96
C SER A 335 17.57 9.10 -15.94
N ILE A 336 18.72 9.79 -15.93
CA ILE A 336 18.78 11.27 -15.98
C ILE A 336 18.01 11.81 -17.18
N PHE A 337 17.98 11.08 -18.28
CA PHE A 337 17.29 11.51 -19.49
C PHE A 337 15.76 11.47 -19.34
N GLU A 338 15.23 10.49 -18.66
CA GLU A 338 13.80 10.38 -18.34
C GLU A 338 13.37 11.45 -17.34
N HIS A 339 14.16 11.70 -16.31
CA HIS A 339 13.93 12.85 -15.42
C HIS A 339 13.87 14.19 -16.14
N VAL A 340 14.70 14.40 -17.15
CA VAL A 340 14.67 15.60 -17.99
C VAL A 340 13.41 15.62 -18.85
N LYS A 341 13.07 14.48 -19.47
CA LYS A 341 11.90 14.32 -20.34
C LYS A 341 10.59 14.61 -19.61
N SER A 342 10.42 14.13 -18.38
CA SER A 342 9.21 14.34 -17.57
C SER A 342 8.98 15.80 -17.16
N ARG A 343 10.06 16.61 -17.07
CA ARG A 343 10.00 18.01 -16.64
C ARG A 343 9.96 19.02 -17.81
N ILE A 344 10.47 18.65 -18.98
CA ILE A 344 10.56 19.56 -20.15
C ILE A 344 9.21 20.16 -20.54
N PRO A 345 8.08 19.44 -20.66
CA PRO A 345 6.82 20.02 -21.08
C PRO A 345 6.39 21.21 -20.22
N TRP A 346 6.48 21.07 -18.89
CA TRP A 346 6.14 22.12 -17.95
C TRP A 346 7.11 23.31 -18.03
N LEU A 347 8.41 23.05 -18.13
CA LEU A 347 9.43 24.10 -18.28
C LEU A 347 9.25 24.90 -19.57
N LEU A 348 8.89 24.25 -20.69
CA LEU A 348 8.57 24.91 -21.93
C LEU A 348 7.36 25.83 -21.82
N PHE A 349 6.30 25.36 -21.13
CA PHE A 349 5.11 26.16 -20.86
C PHE A 349 5.46 27.41 -20.02
N LEU A 350 6.26 27.25 -18.97
CA LEU A 350 6.73 28.38 -18.16
C LEU A 350 7.61 29.36 -18.96
N MET A 351 8.49 28.86 -19.85
CA MET A 351 9.30 29.68 -20.72
C MET A 351 8.45 30.48 -21.70
N LEU A 352 7.40 29.86 -22.27
CA LEU A 352 6.47 30.56 -23.14
C LEU A 352 5.73 31.68 -22.38
N SER A 353 5.23 31.38 -21.18
CA SER A 353 4.60 32.38 -20.31
C SER A 353 5.54 33.53 -19.94
N ALA A 354 6.79 33.22 -19.62
CA ALA A 354 7.81 34.25 -19.35
C ALA A 354 8.09 35.14 -20.59
N THR A 355 8.10 34.56 -21.79
CA THR A 355 8.23 35.28 -23.04
C THR A 355 7.09 36.27 -23.28
N VAL A 356 5.86 35.86 -23.02
CA VAL A 356 4.69 36.76 -23.11
C VAL A 356 4.82 37.89 -22.11
N THR A 357 5.20 37.60 -20.87
CA THR A 357 5.47 38.61 -19.85
C THR A 357 6.52 39.63 -20.32
N GLN A 358 7.61 39.14 -20.91
CA GLN A 358 8.68 39.99 -21.46
C GLN A 358 8.17 40.89 -22.60
N MET A 359 7.33 40.37 -23.49
CA MET A 359 6.72 41.18 -24.58
C MET A 359 5.84 42.31 -24.02
N ILE A 360 5.05 42.04 -22.99
CA ILE A 360 4.25 43.05 -22.30
C ILE A 360 5.16 44.11 -21.67
N MET A 361 6.19 43.69 -20.96
CA MET A 361 7.16 44.60 -20.36
C MET A 361 7.82 45.55 -21.38
N ASN A 362 8.24 45.02 -22.52
CA ASN A 362 8.81 45.83 -23.60
C ASN A 362 7.82 46.88 -24.16
N SER A 363 6.51 46.56 -24.18
CA SER A 363 5.48 47.50 -24.62
C SER A 363 5.35 48.72 -23.69
N TYR A 364 5.76 48.60 -22.44
CA TYR A 364 5.76 49.66 -21.43
C TYR A 364 7.14 50.26 -21.13
N GLU A 365 8.16 50.00 -21.98
CA GLU A 365 9.54 50.43 -21.78
C GLU A 365 9.67 51.96 -21.54
N ASN A 366 8.92 52.78 -22.27
CA ASN A 366 8.92 54.24 -22.10
C ASN A 366 8.40 54.70 -20.74
N ALA A 367 7.39 54.01 -20.20
CA ALA A 367 6.84 54.29 -18.88
C ALA A 367 7.81 53.84 -17.77
N LEU A 368 8.45 52.70 -17.93
CA LEU A 368 9.44 52.17 -16.98
C LEU A 368 10.71 53.02 -16.99
N ALA A 369 11.11 53.62 -18.14
CA ALA A 369 12.24 54.54 -18.24
C ALA A 369 11.99 55.84 -17.49
N LEU A 370 10.73 56.31 -17.41
CA LEU A 370 10.36 57.50 -16.62
C LEU A 370 10.43 57.29 -15.11
N MET A 371 10.17 56.04 -14.66
CA MET A 371 10.20 55.65 -13.24
C MET A 371 10.93 54.32 -13.08
N PRO A 372 12.28 54.29 -13.07
CA PRO A 372 13.05 53.05 -12.97
C PRO A 372 12.76 52.22 -11.74
N GLN A 373 12.28 52.85 -10.66
CA GLN A 373 11.90 52.14 -9.45
C GLN A 373 10.73 51.16 -9.67
N LEU A 374 9.85 51.40 -10.66
CA LEU A 374 8.74 50.47 -10.98
C LEU A 374 9.25 49.12 -11.47
N ALA A 375 10.38 49.08 -12.14
CA ALA A 375 10.97 47.81 -12.60
C ALA A 375 11.35 46.89 -11.43
N GLY A 376 11.69 47.44 -10.26
CA GLY A 376 11.98 46.66 -9.05
C GLY A 376 10.78 45.97 -8.44
N PHE A 377 9.54 46.47 -8.69
CA PHE A 377 8.32 45.86 -8.17
C PHE A 377 7.85 44.62 -8.99
N VAL A 378 8.26 44.50 -10.24
CA VAL A 378 7.84 43.42 -11.12
C VAL A 378 8.22 42.03 -10.56
N PRO A 379 9.49 41.75 -10.16
CA PRO A 379 9.85 40.50 -9.55
C PRO A 379 9.08 40.22 -8.25
N MET A 380 8.83 41.27 -7.45
CA MET A 380 8.08 41.14 -6.18
C MET A 380 6.63 40.72 -6.44
N LEU A 381 5.95 41.37 -7.39
CA LEU A 381 4.56 41.05 -7.72
C LEU A 381 4.44 39.67 -8.39
N THR A 382 5.37 39.35 -9.29
CA THR A 382 5.39 38.04 -9.97
C THR A 382 5.67 36.91 -8.96
N GLY A 383 6.64 37.11 -8.05
CA GLY A 383 6.95 36.13 -7.01
C GLY A 383 5.79 35.96 -6.02
N THR A 384 5.14 37.04 -5.60
CA THR A 384 3.97 36.99 -4.72
C THR A 384 2.80 36.28 -5.41
N GLY A 385 2.52 36.61 -6.66
CA GLY A 385 1.48 35.97 -7.47
C GLY A 385 1.73 34.47 -7.67
N GLY A 386 2.98 34.08 -7.93
CA GLY A 386 3.40 32.68 -8.04
C GLY A 386 3.19 31.91 -6.74
N ASN A 387 3.61 32.48 -5.60
CA ASN A 387 3.42 31.85 -4.29
C ASN A 387 1.93 31.71 -3.93
N CYS A 388 1.12 32.74 -4.16
CA CYS A 388 -0.33 32.66 -3.94
C CYS A 388 -0.97 31.60 -4.86
N GLY A 389 -0.56 31.54 -6.12
CA GLY A 389 -1.02 30.55 -7.09
C GLY A 389 -0.69 29.12 -6.64
N SER A 390 0.56 28.88 -6.25
CA SER A 390 1.01 27.56 -5.77
C SER A 390 0.24 27.14 -4.51
N GLN A 391 0.10 28.02 -3.52
CA GLN A 391 -0.67 27.73 -2.31
C GLN A 391 -2.14 27.39 -2.61
N SER A 392 -2.76 28.13 -3.52
CA SER A 392 -4.16 27.88 -3.92
C SER A 392 -4.30 26.57 -4.69
N SER A 393 -3.37 26.27 -5.62
CA SER A 393 -3.37 25.01 -6.38
C SER A 393 -3.25 23.82 -5.45
N THR A 394 -2.30 23.85 -4.51
CA THR A 394 -2.10 22.78 -3.53
C THR A 394 -3.37 22.51 -2.72
N LEU A 395 -4.08 23.57 -2.28
CA LEU A 395 -5.33 23.39 -1.54
C LEU A 395 -6.46 22.83 -2.40
N VAL A 396 -6.53 23.22 -3.66
CA VAL A 396 -7.58 22.75 -4.60
C VAL A 396 -7.34 21.29 -5.00
N ILE A 397 -6.11 20.89 -5.27
CA ILE A 397 -5.77 19.50 -5.61
C ILE A 397 -6.00 18.59 -4.40
N ARG A 398 -5.54 18.98 -3.22
CA ARG A 398 -5.74 18.19 -1.99
C ARG A 398 -7.19 18.19 -1.47
N GLY A 399 -8.02 19.13 -1.88
CA GLY A 399 -9.40 19.25 -1.41
C GLY A 399 -10.30 18.06 -1.79
N PRO A 400 -10.28 17.55 -3.02
CA PRO A 400 -10.96 16.31 -3.41
C PRO A 400 -10.45 15.09 -2.65
N VAL A 401 -9.13 14.91 -2.59
CA VAL A 401 -8.45 13.79 -1.90
C VAL A 401 -8.79 13.73 -0.41
N SER A 402 -8.95 14.87 0.26
CA SER A 402 -9.25 14.93 1.71
C SER A 402 -10.75 14.99 2.07
N TYR A 403 -11.66 14.68 1.15
CA TYR A 403 -13.13 14.68 1.36
C TYR A 403 -13.73 15.96 1.95
N THR A 404 -13.02 17.06 1.92
CA THR A 404 -13.59 18.35 2.31
C THR A 404 -14.42 18.92 1.16
N HIS A 405 -15.65 18.48 1.10
CA HIS A 405 -16.72 18.81 0.18
C HIS A 405 -16.62 20.17 -0.54
N LEU A 406 -16.33 20.15 -1.81
CA LEU A 406 -16.77 21.20 -2.74
C LEU A 406 -18.32 21.32 -2.83
N ARG A 407 -19.05 20.41 -2.21
CA ARG A 407 -20.53 20.42 -2.12
C ARG A 407 -21.12 21.64 -1.37
N ALA A 408 -20.31 22.45 -0.70
CA ALA A 408 -20.79 23.65 0.00
C ALA A 408 -21.15 24.82 -0.94
N HIS A 409 -20.79 24.75 -2.23
CA HIS A 409 -21.03 25.85 -3.18
C HIS A 409 -22.09 25.57 -4.25
N GLU A 410 -22.74 24.44 -4.26
CA GLU A 410 -23.86 24.16 -5.16
C GLU A 410 -25.22 24.66 -4.63
N THR A 411 -25.24 25.34 -3.49
CA THR A 411 -26.45 25.92 -2.89
C THR A 411 -26.29 27.41 -2.57
N LEU A 412 -25.81 28.19 -3.54
CA LEU A 412 -25.96 29.66 -3.51
C LEU A 412 -26.47 30.13 -4.89
#